data_39155876c625e3f323777a3e0b2b9b9c
#
_entry.id   39155876c625e3f323777a3e0b2b9b9c
#
_cell.length_a   1.000
_cell.length_b   1.000
_cell.length_c   1.000
_cell.angle_alpha   90.00
_cell.angle_beta   90.00
_cell.angle_gamma   90.00
#
_symmetry.space_group_name_H-M   'P 1'
#
loop_
_entity.id
_entity.type
_entity.pdbx_description
1 polymer ?
#
loop_
_entity_poly.entity_id
_entity_poly.type
_entity_poly.pdbx_seq_one_letter_code
_entity_poly.pdbx_strand_id
1 'polypeptide(L)'
;FKIESHNHPSYIEPYQGAATGVGGILRDVFTMGARPIALLNSIHFGSPDHPKTKSLLNGVVSGIGGYGNCIGVPTVAGETKFNNTYNENILVNAMAVGHANKDKIFYSKAKGINKSVVYVGSKTGRDGIHGASMASAEFDENSESKKPTVQVGDPFTEKLLMEACLELMKDNSIISI
;
A
#
# COMPACT_ATOMS: atom_id res chain seq x y z
N PHE A 1 -1.38 13.23 -4.13
CA PHE A 1 -1.05 11.85 -4.56
C PHE A 1 0.14 11.31 -3.78
N LYS A 2 0.19 10.01 -3.68
CA LYS A 2 1.33 9.27 -3.13
C LYS A 2 1.69 8.13 -4.10
N ILE A 3 2.96 7.89 -4.27
CA ILE A 3 3.49 6.74 -5.00
C ILE A 3 4.53 6.02 -4.14
N GLU A 4 4.53 4.70 -4.17
CA GLU A 4 5.46 3.88 -3.42
C GLU A 4 5.75 2.57 -4.17
N SER A 5 6.96 2.06 -4.00
CA SER A 5 7.39 0.80 -4.61
C SER A 5 7.30 -0.34 -3.60
N HIS A 6 6.66 -1.44 -3.99
CA HIS A 6 6.52 -2.67 -3.22
C HIS A 6 7.09 -3.88 -3.96
N ASN A 7 8.33 -3.77 -4.44
CA ASN A 7 8.95 -4.74 -5.33
C ASN A 7 9.26 -6.07 -4.62
N HIS A 8 10.11 -6.04 -3.60
CA HIS A 8 10.56 -7.24 -2.88
C HIS A 8 9.39 -8.00 -2.23
N PRO A 9 8.49 -7.36 -1.48
CA PRO A 9 7.33 -8.05 -0.93
C PRO A 9 6.49 -8.72 -2.00
N SER A 10 6.29 -8.06 -3.14
CA SER A 10 5.49 -8.58 -4.25
C SER A 10 6.17 -9.71 -5.02
N TYR A 11 7.50 -9.80 -5.00
CA TYR A 11 8.21 -10.93 -5.58
C TYR A 11 8.09 -12.18 -4.71
N ILE A 12 8.13 -12.01 -3.39
CA ILE A 12 8.08 -13.11 -2.42
C ILE A 12 6.65 -13.60 -2.21
N GLU A 13 5.70 -12.67 -2.03
CA GLU A 13 4.28 -12.95 -1.82
C GLU A 13 3.46 -11.97 -2.67
N PRO A 14 3.24 -12.28 -3.95
CA PRO A 14 2.76 -11.30 -4.92
C PRO A 14 1.40 -10.70 -4.58
N TYR A 15 0.48 -11.49 -4.02
CA TYR A 15 -0.82 -10.97 -3.61
C TYR A 15 -0.68 -9.97 -2.44
N GLN A 16 -0.10 -10.41 -1.33
CA GLN A 16 -0.01 -9.59 -0.12
C GLN A 16 0.95 -8.41 -0.28
N GLY A 17 2.08 -8.62 -0.96
CA GLY A 17 3.04 -7.56 -1.22
C GLY A 17 2.45 -6.40 -2.03
N ALA A 18 1.68 -6.71 -3.06
CA ALA A 18 1.01 -5.70 -3.88
C ALA A 18 -0.20 -5.09 -3.14
N ALA A 19 -0.96 -5.91 -2.41
CA ALA A 19 -2.10 -5.45 -1.61
C ALA A 19 -1.67 -4.43 -0.55
N THR A 20 -0.61 -4.71 0.21
CA THR A 20 -0.08 -3.79 1.22
C THR A 20 0.52 -2.53 0.60
N GLY A 21 1.04 -2.61 -0.63
CA GLY A 21 1.45 -1.44 -1.39
C GLY A 21 0.29 -0.47 -1.61
N VAL A 22 -0.86 -0.98 -2.02
CA VAL A 22 -2.08 -0.17 -2.18
C VAL A 22 -2.55 0.40 -0.84
N GLY A 23 -2.61 -0.42 0.21
CA GLY A 23 -3.05 0.03 1.54
C GLY A 23 -2.15 1.14 2.11
N GLY A 24 -0.83 1.00 2.01
CA GLY A 24 0.11 1.99 2.50
C GLY A 24 -0.07 3.37 1.85
N ILE A 25 -0.20 3.43 0.53
CA ILE A 25 -0.38 4.70 -0.18
C ILE A 25 -1.77 5.32 0.02
N LEU A 26 -2.81 4.50 0.21
CA LEU A 26 -4.14 5.00 0.55
C LEU A 26 -4.14 5.68 1.92
N ARG A 27 -3.44 5.08 2.89
CA ARG A 27 -3.27 5.64 4.23
C ARG A 27 -2.59 7.00 4.19
N ASP A 28 -1.49 7.13 3.46
CA ASP A 28 -0.77 8.39 3.31
C ASP A 28 -1.65 9.49 2.70
N VAL A 29 -2.61 9.11 1.85
CA VAL A 29 -3.54 10.06 1.23
C VAL A 29 -4.65 10.47 2.19
N PHE A 30 -5.34 9.52 2.84
CA PHE A 30 -6.49 9.90 3.67
C PHE A 30 -6.09 10.51 5.02
N THR A 31 -4.91 10.20 5.55
CA THR A 31 -4.41 10.86 6.77
C THR A 31 -4.08 12.33 6.58
N MET A 32 -3.94 12.80 5.35
CA MET A 32 -3.86 14.22 5.02
C MET A 32 -5.24 14.91 4.90
N GLY A 33 -6.33 14.20 5.12
CA GLY A 33 -7.70 14.68 4.90
C GLY A 33 -8.15 14.62 3.44
N ALA A 34 -7.38 13.97 2.57
CA ALA A 34 -7.73 13.78 1.17
C ALA A 34 -8.50 12.47 0.99
N ARG A 35 -9.70 12.53 0.39
CA ARG A 35 -10.43 11.31 0.03
C ARG A 35 -9.77 10.64 -1.17
N PRO A 36 -9.29 9.39 -1.06
CA PRO A 36 -8.81 8.63 -2.20
C PRO A 36 -9.91 8.44 -3.25
N ILE A 37 -9.59 8.71 -4.51
CA ILE A 37 -10.54 8.66 -5.63
C ILE A 37 -10.07 7.78 -6.79
N ALA A 38 -8.78 7.52 -6.88
CA ALA A 38 -8.22 6.75 -7.98
C ALA A 38 -6.92 6.06 -7.57
N LEU A 39 -6.71 4.86 -8.13
CA LEU A 39 -5.43 4.15 -8.12
C LEU A 39 -4.85 4.13 -9.53
N LEU A 40 -3.54 4.24 -9.61
CA LEU A 40 -2.75 4.11 -10.83
C LEU A 40 -1.49 3.30 -10.47
N ASN A 41 -1.08 2.41 -11.38
CA ASN A 41 0.04 1.54 -11.05
C ASN A 41 1.00 1.46 -12.24
N SER A 42 2.30 1.38 -11.97
CA SER A 42 3.31 1.05 -12.97
C SER A 42 3.98 -0.26 -12.55
N ILE A 43 3.67 -1.34 -13.25
CA ILE A 43 4.09 -2.69 -12.90
C ILE A 43 4.95 -3.30 -14.02
N HIS A 44 6.08 -3.87 -13.63
CA HIS A 44 7.05 -4.40 -14.59
C HIS A 44 7.41 -5.83 -14.21
N PHE A 45 7.35 -6.71 -15.18
CA PHE A 45 7.58 -8.15 -15.02
C PHE A 45 8.66 -8.64 -15.97
N GLY A 46 9.19 -9.82 -15.68
CA GLY A 46 10.10 -10.54 -16.54
C GLY A 46 9.48 -10.89 -17.90
N SER A 47 10.24 -11.59 -18.75
CA SER A 47 9.74 -12.10 -20.02
C SER A 47 8.45 -12.89 -19.80
N PRO A 48 7.45 -12.78 -20.71
CA PRO A 48 6.25 -13.61 -20.65
C PRO A 48 6.52 -15.12 -20.61
N ASP A 49 7.62 -15.55 -21.21
CA ASP A 49 8.05 -16.96 -21.26
C ASP A 49 8.80 -17.42 -19.99
N HIS A 50 9.15 -16.49 -19.09
CA HIS A 50 9.82 -16.85 -17.85
C HIS A 50 8.86 -17.56 -16.90
N PRO A 51 9.27 -18.68 -16.28
CA PRO A 51 8.38 -19.56 -15.50
C PRO A 51 7.59 -18.87 -14.39
N LYS A 52 8.18 -17.88 -13.74
CA LYS A 52 7.55 -17.14 -12.62
C LYS A 52 6.62 -16.01 -13.06
N THR A 53 6.77 -15.46 -14.27
CA THR A 53 6.10 -14.22 -14.69
C THR A 53 4.58 -14.33 -14.59
N LYS A 54 4.00 -15.44 -15.03
CA LYS A 54 2.54 -15.64 -15.01
C LYS A 54 1.98 -15.65 -13.57
N SER A 55 2.65 -16.33 -12.65
CA SER A 55 2.20 -16.39 -11.24
C SER A 55 2.38 -15.05 -10.53
N LEU A 56 3.49 -14.37 -10.77
CA LEU A 56 3.75 -13.04 -10.21
C LEU A 56 2.73 -12.01 -10.71
N LEU A 57 2.47 -11.98 -12.04
CA LEU A 57 1.48 -11.09 -12.63
C LEU A 57 0.09 -11.33 -12.03
N ASN A 58 -0.36 -12.59 -11.98
CA ASN A 58 -1.67 -12.92 -11.44
C ASN A 58 -1.80 -12.51 -9.97
N GLY A 59 -0.80 -12.79 -9.15
CA GLY A 59 -0.81 -12.43 -7.74
C GLY A 59 -0.82 -10.91 -7.52
N VAL A 60 0.05 -10.18 -8.21
CA VAL A 60 0.13 -8.71 -8.11
C VAL A 60 -1.19 -8.06 -8.55
N VAL A 61 -1.71 -8.42 -9.71
CA VAL A 61 -2.97 -7.84 -10.22
C VAL A 61 -4.14 -8.18 -9.31
N SER A 62 -4.20 -9.41 -8.80
CA SER A 62 -5.24 -9.82 -7.84
C SER A 62 -5.12 -9.08 -6.51
N GLY A 63 -3.91 -8.86 -6.01
CA GLY A 63 -3.67 -8.09 -4.78
C GLY A 63 -4.10 -6.64 -4.90
N ILE A 64 -3.69 -5.97 -5.98
CA ILE A 64 -4.09 -4.58 -6.27
C ILE A 64 -5.62 -4.49 -6.41
N GLY A 65 -6.20 -5.35 -7.24
CA GLY A 65 -7.64 -5.34 -7.52
C GLY A 65 -8.48 -5.69 -6.30
N GLY A 66 -8.07 -6.71 -5.52
CA GLY A 66 -8.75 -7.12 -4.31
C GLY A 66 -8.78 -6.02 -3.26
N TYR A 67 -7.66 -5.35 -3.06
CA TYR A 67 -7.58 -4.24 -2.12
C TYR A 67 -8.42 -3.04 -2.57
N GLY A 68 -8.23 -2.59 -3.80
CA GLY A 68 -8.97 -1.47 -4.37
C GLY A 68 -10.48 -1.69 -4.38
N ASN A 69 -10.93 -2.88 -4.74
CA ASN A 69 -12.35 -3.24 -4.73
C ASN A 69 -12.95 -3.20 -3.32
N CYS A 70 -12.26 -3.74 -2.33
CA CYS A 70 -12.74 -3.74 -0.95
C CYS A 70 -12.84 -2.32 -0.37
N ILE A 71 -11.85 -1.47 -0.64
CA ILE A 71 -11.85 -0.06 -0.22
C ILE A 71 -12.85 0.78 -1.03
N GLY A 72 -13.16 0.37 -2.25
CA GLY A 72 -14.04 1.10 -3.16
C GLY A 72 -13.32 2.23 -3.91
N VAL A 73 -12.02 2.07 -4.17
CA VAL A 73 -11.21 3.01 -4.96
C VAL A 73 -10.78 2.33 -6.27
N PRO A 74 -11.25 2.81 -7.43
CA PRO A 74 -10.98 2.15 -8.69
C PRO A 74 -9.55 2.37 -9.18
N THR A 75 -8.96 1.36 -9.83
CA THR A 75 -7.80 1.55 -10.68
C THR A 75 -8.24 2.10 -12.03
N VAL A 76 -7.86 3.32 -12.33
CA VAL A 76 -8.36 4.05 -13.52
C VAL A 76 -7.33 4.13 -14.64
N ALA A 77 -6.05 3.94 -14.34
CA ALA A 77 -4.97 3.96 -15.33
C ALA A 77 -3.73 3.22 -14.79
N GLY A 78 -2.73 3.12 -15.63
CA GLY A 78 -1.44 2.52 -15.28
C GLY A 78 -0.74 1.97 -16.50
N GLU A 79 0.36 1.31 -16.27
CA GLU A 79 1.12 0.60 -17.31
C GLU A 79 1.59 -0.76 -16.83
N THR A 80 1.68 -1.70 -17.76
CA THR A 80 2.30 -3.01 -17.50
C THR A 80 3.37 -3.23 -18.58
N LYS A 81 4.59 -3.52 -18.17
CA LYS A 81 5.72 -3.76 -19.06
C LYS A 81 6.38 -5.10 -18.79
N PHE A 82 6.93 -5.68 -19.83
CA PHE A 82 7.66 -6.95 -19.78
C PHE A 82 9.06 -6.75 -20.34
N ASN A 83 10.07 -7.17 -19.58
CA ASN A 83 11.46 -7.15 -20.04
C ASN A 83 12.27 -8.18 -19.23
N ASN A 84 13.22 -8.83 -19.90
CA ASN A 84 14.07 -9.86 -19.29
C ASN A 84 14.84 -9.38 -18.07
N THR A 85 15.11 -8.08 -17.96
CA THR A 85 15.78 -7.49 -16.79
C THR A 85 14.99 -7.62 -15.51
N TYR A 86 13.68 -7.89 -15.60
CA TYR A 86 12.78 -8.08 -14.45
C TYR A 86 12.47 -9.53 -14.13
N ASN A 87 13.17 -10.50 -14.74
CA ASN A 87 12.93 -11.93 -14.48
C ASN A 87 13.06 -12.31 -13.02
N GLU A 88 14.07 -11.76 -12.34
CA GLU A 88 14.38 -12.07 -10.94
C GLU A 88 13.99 -10.95 -9.96
N ASN A 89 13.49 -9.83 -10.46
CA ASN A 89 13.08 -8.70 -9.62
C ASN A 89 12.03 -7.85 -10.33
N ILE A 90 10.77 -8.07 -10.00
CA ILE A 90 9.66 -7.29 -10.55
C ILE A 90 9.60 -5.90 -9.93
N LEU A 91 9.03 -4.94 -10.65
CA LEU A 91 8.69 -3.63 -10.08
C LEU A 91 7.18 -3.51 -9.91
N VAL A 92 6.77 -3.13 -8.71
CA VAL A 92 5.37 -2.85 -8.38
C VAL A 92 5.31 -1.47 -7.76
N ASN A 93 4.99 -0.48 -8.58
CA ASN A 93 4.82 0.89 -8.12
C ASN A 93 3.34 1.19 -8.05
N ALA A 94 2.85 1.38 -6.84
CA ALA A 94 1.46 1.73 -6.58
C ALA A 94 1.34 3.24 -6.38
N MET A 95 0.30 3.84 -6.94
CA MET A 95 -0.01 5.26 -6.81
C MET A 95 -1.47 5.44 -6.45
N ALA A 96 -1.73 6.31 -5.47
CA ALA A 96 -3.06 6.76 -5.13
C ALA A 96 -3.20 8.27 -5.30
N VAL A 97 -4.35 8.68 -5.81
CA VAL A 97 -4.74 10.08 -5.92
C VAL A 97 -5.93 10.33 -5.02
N GLY A 98 -5.89 11.43 -4.28
CA GLY A 98 -6.99 11.86 -3.43
C GLY A 98 -7.39 13.30 -3.70
N HIS A 99 -8.61 13.62 -3.31
CA HIS A 99 -9.16 14.96 -3.39
C HIS A 99 -9.30 15.56 -2.00
N ALA A 100 -8.73 16.74 -1.79
CA ALA A 100 -8.80 17.49 -0.55
C ALA A 100 -9.15 18.96 -0.81
N ASN A 101 -9.77 19.61 0.19
CA ASN A 101 -9.85 21.06 0.22
C ASN A 101 -8.50 21.60 0.72
N LYS A 102 -7.90 22.55 -0.02
CA LYS A 102 -6.59 23.12 0.31
C LYS A 102 -6.52 23.74 1.72
N ASP A 103 -7.65 24.21 2.23
CA ASP A 103 -7.74 24.84 3.54
C ASP A 103 -7.99 23.84 4.68
N LYS A 104 -8.12 22.53 4.34
CA LYS A 104 -8.38 21.42 5.26
C LYS A 104 -7.37 20.28 5.12
N ILE A 105 -6.11 20.63 4.89
CA ILE A 105 -5.03 19.65 4.83
C ILE A 105 -4.48 19.44 6.24
N PHE A 106 -4.43 18.21 6.67
CA PHE A 106 -3.81 17.80 7.93
C PHE A 106 -2.31 17.53 7.72
N TYR A 107 -1.53 17.93 8.69
CA TYR A 107 -0.09 17.71 8.70
C TYR A 107 0.26 16.86 9.92
N SER A 108 1.08 15.85 9.72
CA SER A 108 1.63 15.03 10.80
C SER A 108 2.62 15.84 11.64
N LYS A 109 2.12 16.53 12.65
CA LYS A 109 2.90 17.36 13.57
C LYS A 109 2.49 17.10 15.02
N ALA A 110 3.45 16.80 15.86
CA ALA A 110 3.22 16.71 17.31
C ALA A 110 2.92 18.12 17.87
N LYS A 111 1.65 18.43 18.04
CA LYS A 111 1.14 19.70 18.57
C LYS A 111 0.23 19.44 19.77
N GLY A 112 0.08 20.45 20.61
CA GLY A 112 -0.86 20.40 21.75
C GLY A 112 -0.25 19.69 22.95
N ILE A 113 0.52 20.45 23.76
CA ILE A 113 1.06 19.97 25.04
C ILE A 113 -0.11 19.48 25.91
N ASN A 114 0.05 18.30 26.53
CA ASN A 114 -0.95 17.62 27.37
C ASN A 114 -2.24 17.19 26.65
N LYS A 115 -2.23 17.12 25.31
CA LYS A 115 -3.34 16.51 24.57
C LYS A 115 -3.16 15.00 24.45
N SER A 116 -4.28 14.29 24.36
CA SER A 116 -4.27 12.84 24.20
C SER A 116 -3.79 12.44 22.82
N VAL A 117 -2.97 11.39 22.76
CA VAL A 117 -2.67 10.66 21.51
C VAL A 117 -3.53 9.42 21.47
N VAL A 118 -4.28 9.26 20.41
CA VAL A 118 -5.18 8.11 20.23
C VAL A 118 -4.65 7.23 19.10
N TYR A 119 -4.42 5.97 19.40
CA TYR A 119 -4.07 4.96 18.39
C TYR A 119 -5.35 4.28 17.90
N VAL A 120 -5.57 4.33 16.58
CA VAL A 120 -6.77 3.79 15.95
C VAL A 120 -6.39 2.84 14.81
N GLY A 121 -6.96 1.66 14.77
CA GLY A 121 -6.71 0.66 13.74
C GLY A 121 -6.96 -0.77 14.19
N SER A 122 -6.63 -1.73 13.35
CA SER A 122 -6.68 -3.16 13.66
C SER A 122 -5.65 -3.56 14.70
N LYS A 123 -5.89 -4.70 15.34
CA LYS A 123 -4.83 -5.40 16.09
C LYS A 123 -3.75 -5.85 15.10
N THR A 124 -2.50 -5.54 15.42
CA THR A 124 -1.37 -6.04 14.66
C THR A 124 -1.06 -7.49 15.06
N GLY A 125 -0.83 -8.34 14.06
CA GLY A 125 -0.31 -9.69 14.26
C GLY A 125 1.22 -9.72 14.31
N ARG A 126 1.78 -10.89 14.09
CA ARG A 126 3.23 -11.09 13.94
C ARG A 126 3.69 -10.96 12.48
N ASP A 127 2.75 -10.88 11.55
CA ASP A 127 3.03 -10.68 10.14
C ASP A 127 3.66 -9.32 9.90
N GLY A 128 4.61 -9.25 8.99
CA GLY A 128 5.27 -8.01 8.65
C GLY A 128 6.32 -7.51 9.64
N ILE A 129 6.69 -8.30 10.64
CA ILE A 129 7.84 -8.01 11.50
C ILE A 129 9.08 -7.95 10.59
N HIS A 130 9.83 -6.84 10.70
CA HIS A 130 10.97 -6.54 9.82
C HIS A 130 10.64 -6.33 8.33
N GLY A 131 9.37 -6.13 7.95
CA GLY A 131 8.98 -5.88 6.57
C GLY A 131 9.70 -4.70 5.92
N ALA A 132 9.90 -3.61 6.65
CA ALA A 132 10.66 -2.45 6.16
C ALA A 132 12.15 -2.76 5.92
N SER A 133 12.76 -3.60 6.75
CA SER A 133 14.16 -4.04 6.57
C SER A 133 14.30 -4.94 5.34
N MET A 134 13.30 -5.76 5.06
CA MET A 134 13.27 -6.60 3.86
C MET A 134 13.26 -5.77 2.57
N ALA A 135 12.57 -4.64 2.55
CA ALA A 135 12.52 -3.76 1.39
C ALA A 135 13.89 -3.18 1.00
N SER A 136 14.86 -3.16 1.93
CA SER A 136 16.23 -2.67 1.72
C SER A 136 17.26 -3.80 1.60
N ALA A 137 16.85 -5.06 1.68
CA ALA A 137 17.75 -6.21 1.59
C ALA A 137 17.98 -6.62 0.14
N GLU A 138 19.17 -7.16 -0.15
CA GLU A 138 19.43 -7.82 -1.42
C GLU A 138 18.69 -9.16 -1.50
N PHE A 139 18.30 -9.57 -2.71
CA PHE A 139 17.73 -10.88 -2.95
C PHE A 139 18.81 -11.96 -2.82
N ASP A 140 18.52 -12.97 -2.04
CA ASP A 140 19.33 -14.17 -1.91
C ASP A 140 18.49 -15.45 -2.16
N GLU A 141 19.15 -16.59 -2.25
CA GLU A 141 18.49 -17.89 -2.45
C GLU A 141 17.52 -18.27 -1.31
N ASN A 142 17.62 -17.60 -0.16
CA ASN A 142 16.77 -17.82 1.01
C ASN A 142 15.54 -16.90 1.06
N SER A 143 15.26 -16.17 -0.01
CA SER A 143 14.16 -15.17 -0.04
C SER A 143 12.79 -15.79 0.23
N GLU A 144 12.56 -17.08 -0.09
CA GLU A 144 11.31 -17.78 0.24
C GLU A 144 11.09 -17.96 1.75
N SER A 145 12.15 -18.06 2.53
CA SER A 145 12.05 -18.13 4.00
C SER A 145 11.56 -16.83 4.63
N LYS A 146 11.59 -15.73 3.87
CA LYS A 146 11.16 -14.38 4.31
C LYS A 146 9.66 -14.12 4.14
N LYS A 147 8.87 -15.09 3.60
CA LYS A 147 7.40 -14.95 3.47
C LYS A 147 6.69 -14.43 4.73
N PRO A 148 7.01 -14.92 5.94
CA PRO A 148 6.35 -14.40 7.15
C PRO A 148 6.63 -12.93 7.46
N THR A 149 7.62 -12.31 6.82
CA THR A 149 7.93 -10.90 6.99
C THR A 149 7.09 -9.99 6.09
N VAL A 150 6.38 -10.54 5.12
CA VAL A 150 5.44 -9.78 4.29
C VAL A 150 4.20 -9.45 5.11
N GLN A 151 3.82 -8.19 5.10
CA GLN A 151 2.62 -7.75 5.81
C GLN A 151 1.37 -8.33 5.14
N VAL A 152 0.38 -8.67 5.97
CA VAL A 152 -0.96 -9.05 5.51
C VAL A 152 -1.85 -7.82 5.58
N GLY A 153 -2.39 -7.40 4.44
CA GLY A 153 -3.29 -6.26 4.37
C GLY A 153 -4.71 -6.63 4.78
N ASP A 154 -5.36 -5.73 5.53
CA ASP A 154 -6.78 -5.83 5.89
C ASP A 154 -7.56 -4.66 5.26
N PRO A 155 -7.98 -4.80 4.00
CA PRO A 155 -8.65 -3.71 3.28
C PRO A 155 -10.03 -3.39 3.86
N PHE A 156 -10.69 -4.35 4.51
CA PHE A 156 -11.99 -4.11 5.13
C PHE A 156 -11.86 -3.19 6.34
N THR A 157 -10.94 -3.50 7.25
CA THR A 157 -10.71 -2.64 8.41
C THR A 157 -10.13 -1.28 8.00
N GLU A 158 -9.26 -1.25 6.99
CA GLU A 158 -8.74 0.02 6.48
C GLU A 158 -9.82 0.87 5.82
N LYS A 159 -10.81 0.27 5.14
CA LYS A 159 -11.99 0.99 4.65
C LYS A 159 -12.75 1.67 5.78
N LEU A 160 -13.02 0.95 6.87
CA LEU A 160 -13.70 1.51 8.03
C LEU A 160 -12.88 2.63 8.68
N LEU A 161 -11.58 2.42 8.81
CA LEU A 161 -10.65 3.41 9.34
C LEU A 161 -10.64 4.68 8.49
N MET A 162 -10.54 4.55 7.19
CA MET A 162 -10.56 5.67 6.25
C MET A 162 -11.82 6.52 6.39
N GLU A 163 -12.99 5.89 6.39
CA GLU A 163 -14.27 6.62 6.53
C GLU A 163 -14.36 7.31 7.89
N ALA A 164 -13.99 6.63 8.97
CA ALA A 164 -14.00 7.19 10.32
C ALA A 164 -13.02 8.37 10.45
N CYS A 165 -11.81 8.25 9.91
CA CYS A 165 -10.81 9.33 9.94
C CYS A 165 -11.28 10.54 9.14
N LEU A 166 -11.77 10.33 7.92
CA LEU A 166 -12.25 11.43 7.07
C LEU A 166 -13.48 12.13 7.65
N GLU A 167 -14.31 11.42 8.42
CA GLU A 167 -15.43 12.02 9.14
C GLU A 167 -14.94 12.80 10.36
N LEU A 168 -14.07 12.20 11.16
CA LEU A 168 -13.48 12.82 12.35
C LEU A 168 -12.71 14.11 12.01
N MET A 169 -12.03 14.15 10.86
CA MET A 169 -11.29 15.32 10.39
C MET A 169 -12.19 16.52 10.02
N LYS A 170 -13.50 16.33 9.97
CA LYS A 170 -14.45 17.46 9.82
C LYS A 170 -14.66 18.20 11.13
N ASP A 171 -14.36 17.57 12.24
CA ASP A 171 -14.46 18.15 13.57
C ASP A 171 -13.19 18.95 13.93
N ASN A 172 -13.38 20.10 14.59
CA ASN A 172 -12.29 20.99 14.98
C ASN A 172 -11.51 20.49 16.20
N SER A 173 -11.90 19.38 16.79
CA SER A 173 -11.20 18.78 17.94
C SER A 173 -9.89 18.07 17.55
N ILE A 174 -9.72 17.70 16.28
CA ILE A 174 -8.52 17.02 15.79
C ILE A 174 -7.45 18.06 15.43
N ILE A 175 -6.29 17.90 16.06
CA ILE A 175 -5.15 18.81 15.88
C ILE A 175 -4.18 18.31 14.81
N SER A 176 -3.98 17.02 14.75
CA SER A 176 -3.06 16.34 13.84
C SER A 176 -3.44 14.87 13.70
N ILE A 177 -3.10 14.31 12.57
CA ILE A 177 -3.29 12.88 12.30
C ILE A 177 -2.07 12.36 11.54
#